data_635a876c947798fa7ab11328af4bce9d
#
_entry.id   635a876c947798fa7ab11328af4bce9d
#
_cell.length_a   1.000
_cell.length_b   1.000
_cell.length_c   1.000
_cell.angle_alpha   90.00
_cell.angle_beta   90.00
_cell.angle_gamma   90.00
#
_symmetry.space_group_name_H-M   'P 1'
#
loop_
_entity.id
_entity.type
_entity.pdbx_description
1 polymer ?
#
loop_
_entity_poly.entity_id
_entity_poly.type
_entity_poly.pdbx_seq_one_letter_code
_entity_poly.pdbx_strand_id
1 'polypeptide(L)'
;MKKIFKKKEFFMYTLLSAYIFLTTFSNTAWYVINEGTKVYALLKLIRYVCYIMFVAIVIGKNVKHRYSIESIIFMMGLLIFSGIAACTGKEKVLLFMVLFLAASYGVKSDKILKCALGVQGGLLFLTIFAAFLGITDNSLLDVERKRYSLGFAWSSLAPILYFFVIMLYIYARKTKITLIECLVLEIINIFIYKYTNTRMSFWVSTILLAVLATCLFSIKFKDALYRLIIRLKKMIVLIPVISSVISCMLPLYTANGGVWEKLNTILSGRLWQCKNAIFTYGFSLFGVHMSVDGFTVANKGATDTSCFIDMGYLHIAIEYGLFVLVMIVSIYTICIWKAYKNNDICMVCIICLLYTSDAA
;
A
#
# COMPACT_ATOMS: atom_id res chain seq x y z
N MET A 1 29.90 -16.54 -18.85
CA MET A 1 28.67 -15.76 -19.00
C MET A 1 27.59 -16.09 -17.98
N LYS A 2 27.15 -17.35 -17.77
CA LYS A 2 26.09 -17.72 -16.79
C LYS A 2 26.38 -17.30 -15.34
N LYS A 3 27.63 -17.37 -14.84
CA LYS A 3 28.01 -16.93 -13.47
C LYS A 3 27.87 -15.42 -13.26
N ILE A 4 28.21 -14.60 -14.25
CA ILE A 4 28.11 -13.13 -14.19
C ILE A 4 26.64 -12.70 -14.23
N PHE A 5 25.80 -13.38 -15.01
CA PHE A 5 24.34 -13.12 -15.05
C PHE A 5 23.69 -13.43 -13.70
N LYS A 6 24.01 -14.57 -13.07
CA LYS A 6 23.51 -14.92 -11.72
C LYS A 6 23.94 -13.89 -10.66
N LYS A 7 25.16 -13.36 -10.71
CA LYS A 7 25.62 -12.31 -9.78
C LYS A 7 24.83 -11.00 -9.93
N LYS A 8 24.54 -10.59 -11.17
CA LYS A 8 23.75 -9.35 -11.44
C LYS A 8 22.29 -9.49 -10.99
N GLU A 9 21.67 -10.64 -11.23
CA GLU A 9 20.31 -10.89 -10.73
C GLU A 9 20.27 -10.92 -9.20
N PHE A 10 21.21 -11.61 -8.56
CA PHE A 10 21.31 -11.66 -7.10
C PHE A 10 21.44 -10.26 -6.49
N PHE A 11 22.35 -9.45 -7.03
CA PHE A 11 22.53 -8.07 -6.59
C PHE A 11 21.23 -7.24 -6.71
N MET A 12 20.50 -7.37 -7.82
CA MET A 12 19.22 -6.70 -7.99
C MET A 12 18.20 -7.11 -6.93
N TYR A 13 18.05 -8.41 -6.65
CA TYR A 13 17.10 -8.87 -5.62
C TYR A 13 17.51 -8.41 -4.22
N THR A 14 18.81 -8.41 -3.90
CA THR A 14 19.31 -7.91 -2.62
C THR A 14 19.01 -6.43 -2.45
N LEU A 15 19.25 -5.62 -3.48
CA LEU A 15 18.96 -4.19 -3.45
C LEU A 15 17.46 -3.90 -3.30
N LEU A 16 16.61 -4.61 -4.05
CA LEU A 16 15.16 -4.49 -3.96
C LEU A 16 14.64 -4.91 -2.57
N SER A 17 15.17 -6.02 -2.03
CA SER A 17 14.84 -6.49 -0.68
C SER A 17 15.27 -5.50 0.40
N ALA A 18 16.47 -4.92 0.28
CA ALA A 18 16.96 -3.90 1.20
C ALA A 18 16.06 -2.64 1.17
N TYR A 19 15.65 -2.21 -0.01
CA TYR A 19 14.73 -1.08 -0.15
C TYR A 19 13.36 -1.37 0.48
N ILE A 20 12.76 -2.54 0.20
CA ILE A 20 11.49 -2.96 0.80
C ILE A 20 11.62 -3.03 2.32
N PHE A 21 12.73 -3.57 2.83
CA PHE A 21 13.01 -3.61 4.27
C PHE A 21 13.06 -2.20 4.87
N LEU A 22 13.86 -1.30 4.31
CA LEU A 22 14.04 0.06 4.84
C LEU A 22 12.74 0.88 4.81
N THR A 23 11.94 0.75 3.74
CA THR A 23 10.66 1.45 3.63
C THR A 23 9.63 0.89 4.61
N THR A 24 9.56 -0.43 4.80
CA THR A 24 8.66 -1.03 5.79
C THR A 24 9.14 -0.77 7.21
N PHE A 25 10.46 -0.82 7.47
CA PHE A 25 11.05 -0.55 8.77
C PHE A 25 10.87 0.91 9.21
N SER A 26 10.85 1.86 8.27
CA SER A 26 10.59 3.27 8.59
C SER A 26 9.20 3.53 9.19
N ASN A 27 8.29 2.57 9.10
CA ASN A 27 6.95 2.63 9.68
C ASN A 27 6.87 1.95 11.06
N THR A 28 7.99 1.50 11.64
CA THR A 28 8.02 0.93 13.00
C THR A 28 8.11 2.01 14.06
N ALA A 29 7.56 1.75 15.24
CA ALA A 29 7.66 2.64 16.39
C ALA A 29 9.12 2.93 16.76
N TRP A 30 9.99 1.90 16.67
CA TRP A 30 11.40 2.05 16.94
C TRP A 30 12.07 3.11 16.05
N TYR A 31 11.76 3.12 14.75
CA TYR A 31 12.33 4.07 13.81
C TYR A 31 11.86 5.50 14.09
N VAL A 32 10.58 5.68 14.38
CA VAL A 32 9.97 7.00 14.63
C VAL A 32 10.45 7.59 15.97
N ILE A 33 10.50 6.79 17.04
CA ILE A 33 10.94 7.25 18.36
C ILE A 33 12.44 7.59 18.37
N ASN A 34 13.25 6.89 17.58
CA ASN A 34 14.70 7.12 17.49
C ASN A 34 15.08 8.18 16.45
N GLU A 35 14.15 9.03 16.01
CA GLU A 35 14.44 10.13 15.10
C GLU A 35 15.50 11.05 15.71
N GLY A 36 16.49 11.44 14.88
CA GLY A 36 17.63 12.25 15.33
C GLY A 36 18.84 11.47 15.89
N THR A 37 18.72 10.15 16.12
CA THR A 37 19.86 9.34 16.57
C THR A 37 20.85 9.04 15.43
N LYS A 38 22.08 8.65 15.79
CA LYS A 38 23.10 8.24 14.80
C LYS A 38 22.64 7.02 13.98
N VAL A 39 21.91 6.09 14.60
CA VAL A 39 21.43 4.88 13.92
C VAL A 39 20.32 5.24 12.91
N TYR A 40 19.40 6.15 13.27
CA TYR A 40 18.42 6.70 12.35
C TYR A 40 19.07 7.36 11.13
N ALA A 41 20.11 8.21 11.37
CA ALA A 41 20.86 8.87 10.31
C ALA A 41 21.54 7.85 9.38
N LEU A 42 22.12 6.77 9.93
CA LEU A 42 22.72 5.69 9.15
C LEU A 42 21.69 4.97 8.27
N LEU A 43 20.54 4.60 8.83
CA LEU A 43 19.47 3.95 8.06
C LEU A 43 18.93 4.85 6.94
N LYS A 44 18.78 6.15 7.22
CA LYS A 44 18.41 7.15 6.22
C LYS A 44 19.47 7.26 5.12
N LEU A 45 20.74 7.25 5.47
CA LEU A 45 21.85 7.24 4.51
C LEU A 45 21.81 5.98 3.63
N ILE A 46 21.65 4.79 4.20
CA ILE A 46 21.56 3.53 3.45
C ILE A 46 20.38 3.60 2.46
N ARG A 47 19.25 4.16 2.86
CA ARG A 47 18.09 4.37 1.97
C ARG A 47 18.42 5.29 0.80
N TYR A 48 19.13 6.39 1.01
CA TYR A 48 19.61 7.27 -0.07
C TYR A 48 20.59 6.56 -1.01
N VAL A 49 21.48 5.73 -0.48
CA VAL A 49 22.39 4.89 -1.30
C VAL A 49 21.57 3.96 -2.21
N CYS A 50 20.50 3.33 -1.70
CA CYS A 50 19.61 2.52 -2.55
C CYS A 50 19.01 3.35 -3.69
N TYR A 51 18.59 4.59 -3.45
CA TYR A 51 18.06 5.45 -4.51
C TYR A 51 19.10 5.79 -5.58
N ILE A 52 20.33 6.14 -5.17
CA ILE A 52 21.44 6.39 -6.10
C ILE A 52 21.71 5.14 -6.96
N MET A 53 21.68 3.96 -6.33
CA MET A 53 21.87 2.71 -7.05
C MET A 53 20.73 2.42 -8.04
N PHE A 54 19.47 2.75 -7.70
CA PHE A 54 18.36 2.65 -8.66
C PHE A 54 18.55 3.58 -9.86
N VAL A 55 18.96 4.82 -9.63
CA VAL A 55 19.27 5.76 -10.72
C VAL A 55 20.39 5.20 -11.62
N ALA A 56 21.49 4.71 -11.04
CA ALA A 56 22.59 4.11 -11.77
C ALA A 56 22.15 2.90 -12.62
N ILE A 57 21.23 2.07 -12.08
CA ILE A 57 20.69 0.91 -12.80
C ILE A 57 19.81 1.36 -13.96
N VAL A 58 18.96 2.37 -13.78
CA VAL A 58 18.10 2.91 -14.84
C VAL A 58 18.95 3.49 -15.97
N ILE A 59 19.97 4.29 -15.65
CA ILE A 59 20.91 4.82 -16.64
C ILE A 59 21.64 3.68 -17.37
N GLY A 60 22.18 2.71 -16.64
CA GLY A 60 22.89 1.58 -17.22
C GLY A 60 22.01 0.68 -18.13
N LYS A 61 20.71 0.60 -17.86
CA LYS A 61 19.75 -0.11 -18.72
C LYS A 61 19.43 0.68 -19.99
N ASN A 62 19.31 2.02 -19.89
CA ASN A 62 19.10 2.90 -21.02
C ASN A 62 20.27 2.83 -22.01
N VAL A 63 21.50 2.96 -21.52
CA VAL A 63 22.72 2.87 -22.35
C VAL A 63 22.79 1.53 -23.09
N LYS A 64 22.25 0.45 -22.51
CA LYS A 64 22.24 -0.89 -23.16
C LYS A 64 21.00 -1.16 -24.01
N HIS A 65 20.20 -0.15 -24.33
CA HIS A 65 18.97 -0.25 -25.12
C HIS A 65 18.01 -1.38 -24.67
N ARG A 66 17.88 -1.56 -23.35
CA ARG A 66 17.01 -2.59 -22.78
C ARG A 66 15.56 -2.14 -22.60
N TYR A 67 15.29 -0.88 -22.77
CA TYR A 67 13.95 -0.31 -22.75
C TYR A 67 13.46 -0.06 -24.19
N SER A 68 12.18 -0.26 -24.45
CA SER A 68 11.55 0.27 -25.67
C SER A 68 11.42 1.80 -25.55
N ILE A 69 11.37 2.49 -26.68
CA ILE A 69 11.19 3.95 -26.74
C ILE A 69 9.93 4.37 -25.98
N GLU A 70 8.82 3.64 -26.19
CA GLU A 70 7.55 3.87 -25.46
C GLU A 70 7.73 3.76 -23.95
N SER A 71 8.47 2.74 -23.47
CA SER A 71 8.75 2.57 -22.04
C SER A 71 9.61 3.70 -21.49
N ILE A 72 10.56 4.21 -22.27
CA ILE A 72 11.41 5.35 -21.87
C ILE A 72 10.55 6.61 -21.73
N ILE A 73 9.73 6.93 -22.73
CA ILE A 73 8.84 8.09 -22.70
C ILE A 73 7.89 8.03 -21.51
N PHE A 74 7.27 6.86 -21.29
CA PHE A 74 6.36 6.65 -20.16
C PHE A 74 7.08 6.82 -18.82
N MET A 75 8.26 6.22 -18.64
CA MET A 75 9.05 6.33 -17.41
C MET A 75 9.57 7.76 -17.16
N MET A 76 9.98 8.47 -18.20
CA MET A 76 10.38 9.88 -18.10
C MET A 76 9.20 10.76 -17.69
N GLY A 77 8.02 10.54 -18.28
CA GLY A 77 6.80 11.20 -17.85
C GLY A 77 6.51 10.98 -16.36
N LEU A 78 6.54 9.71 -15.91
CA LEU A 78 6.35 9.37 -14.50
C LEU A 78 7.37 10.06 -13.59
N LEU A 79 8.65 10.10 -13.97
CA LEU A 79 9.72 10.75 -13.20
C LEU A 79 9.53 12.27 -13.13
N ILE A 80 9.17 12.91 -14.25
CA ILE A 80 8.93 14.36 -14.29
C ILE A 80 7.76 14.72 -13.38
N PHE A 81 6.61 14.03 -13.52
CA PHE A 81 5.43 14.35 -12.70
C PHE A 81 5.64 14.02 -11.22
N SER A 82 6.29 12.90 -10.90
CA SER A 82 6.61 12.58 -9.51
C SER A 82 7.66 13.54 -8.91
N GLY A 83 8.56 14.07 -9.74
CA GLY A 83 9.52 15.10 -9.36
C GLY A 83 8.84 16.44 -9.06
N ILE A 84 7.91 16.88 -9.90
CA ILE A 84 7.11 18.09 -9.68
C ILE A 84 6.29 17.93 -8.38
N ALA A 85 5.57 16.82 -8.21
CA ALA A 85 4.80 16.53 -7.00
C ALA A 85 5.69 16.49 -5.73
N ALA A 86 6.93 15.99 -5.85
CA ALA A 86 7.89 16.01 -4.74
C ALA A 86 8.38 17.43 -4.38
N CYS A 87 8.40 18.35 -5.34
CA CYS A 87 8.75 19.76 -5.09
C CYS A 87 7.58 20.54 -4.49
N THR A 88 6.36 20.33 -4.96
CA THR A 88 5.16 21.04 -4.51
C THR A 88 4.62 20.52 -3.18
N GLY A 89 4.42 19.19 -3.08
CA GLY A 89 3.91 18.51 -1.89
C GLY A 89 4.97 18.26 -0.80
N LYS A 90 6.27 18.48 -1.11
CA LYS A 90 7.44 18.11 -0.27
C LYS A 90 7.56 16.61 0.04
N GLU A 91 6.66 15.78 -0.46
CA GLU A 91 6.67 14.33 -0.26
C GLU A 91 7.40 13.60 -1.40
N LYS A 92 8.48 12.90 -1.04
CA LYS A 92 9.39 12.26 -2.00
C LYS A 92 9.07 10.78 -2.26
N VAL A 93 8.09 10.21 -1.54
CA VAL A 93 7.78 8.78 -1.57
C VAL A 93 7.43 8.31 -2.99
N LEU A 94 6.58 9.07 -3.68
CA LEU A 94 6.17 8.75 -5.06
C LEU A 94 7.35 8.71 -6.02
N LEU A 95 8.26 9.69 -5.96
CA LEU A 95 9.45 9.74 -6.80
C LEU A 95 10.32 8.49 -6.62
N PHE A 96 10.53 8.08 -5.37
CA PHE A 96 11.32 6.89 -5.06
C PHE A 96 10.62 5.59 -5.45
N MET A 97 9.29 5.53 -5.36
CA MET A 97 8.51 4.41 -5.91
C MET A 97 8.68 4.28 -7.42
N VAL A 98 8.62 5.38 -8.16
CA VAL A 98 8.82 5.40 -9.61
C VAL A 98 10.25 4.94 -9.97
N LEU A 99 11.27 5.40 -9.25
CA LEU A 99 12.65 4.93 -9.43
C LEU A 99 12.79 3.42 -9.15
N PHE A 100 12.15 2.92 -8.10
CA PHE A 100 12.11 1.48 -7.80
C PHE A 100 11.46 0.69 -8.94
N LEU A 101 10.32 1.14 -9.44
CA LEU A 101 9.62 0.49 -10.56
C LEU A 101 10.47 0.50 -11.83
N ALA A 102 11.09 1.64 -12.15
CA ALA A 102 11.98 1.77 -13.29
C ALA A 102 13.20 0.83 -13.19
N ALA A 103 13.84 0.77 -12.02
CA ALA A 103 14.95 -0.15 -11.77
C ALA A 103 14.51 -1.63 -11.82
N SER A 104 13.26 -1.94 -11.46
CA SER A 104 12.70 -3.29 -11.48
C SER A 104 12.33 -3.79 -12.88
N TYR A 105 12.28 -2.92 -13.88
CA TYR A 105 11.93 -3.30 -15.25
C TYR A 105 12.81 -4.44 -15.78
N GLY A 106 12.17 -5.47 -16.36
CA GLY A 106 12.84 -6.68 -16.86
C GLY A 106 13.30 -7.67 -15.78
N VAL A 107 13.00 -7.41 -14.51
CA VAL A 107 13.17 -8.38 -13.42
C VAL A 107 11.90 -9.21 -13.30
N LYS A 108 12.02 -10.51 -13.02
CA LYS A 108 10.87 -11.41 -12.88
C LYS A 108 10.03 -11.00 -11.66
N SER A 109 8.79 -10.57 -11.88
CA SER A 109 7.85 -10.13 -10.84
C SER A 109 7.62 -11.19 -9.74
N ASP A 110 7.49 -12.46 -10.11
CA ASP A 110 7.36 -13.57 -9.15
C ASP A 110 8.46 -13.58 -8.07
N LYS A 111 9.70 -13.26 -8.45
CA LYS A 111 10.82 -13.25 -7.50
C LYS A 111 10.78 -12.01 -6.61
N ILE A 112 10.41 -10.84 -7.19
CA ILE A 112 10.25 -9.60 -6.42
C ILE A 112 9.16 -9.78 -5.35
N LEU A 113 8.00 -10.32 -5.73
CA LEU A 113 6.87 -10.54 -4.83
C LEU A 113 7.20 -11.56 -3.73
N LYS A 114 7.97 -12.61 -4.03
CA LYS A 114 8.45 -13.56 -3.02
C LYS A 114 9.47 -12.92 -2.06
N CYS A 115 10.37 -12.08 -2.57
CA CYS A 115 11.26 -11.29 -1.71
C CYS A 115 10.46 -10.33 -0.81
N ALA A 116 9.46 -9.64 -1.37
CA ALA A 116 8.58 -8.77 -0.61
C ALA A 116 7.84 -9.53 0.50
N LEU A 117 7.29 -10.71 0.17
CA LEU A 117 6.64 -11.58 1.16
C LEU A 117 7.58 -11.94 2.32
N GLY A 118 8.80 -12.38 2.00
CA GLY A 118 9.78 -12.76 3.02
C GLY A 118 10.20 -11.59 3.91
N VAL A 119 10.46 -10.43 3.29
CA VAL A 119 10.90 -9.23 4.02
C VAL A 119 9.76 -8.64 4.84
N GLN A 120 8.60 -8.41 4.26
CA GLN A 120 7.47 -7.79 4.96
C GLN A 120 6.88 -8.72 6.03
N GLY A 121 6.72 -10.01 5.71
CA GLY A 121 6.24 -11.00 6.67
C GLY A 121 7.22 -11.21 7.83
N GLY A 122 8.51 -11.30 7.54
CA GLY A 122 9.55 -11.41 8.56
C GLY A 122 9.61 -10.17 9.46
N LEU A 123 9.55 -8.97 8.86
CA LEU A 123 9.58 -7.72 9.62
C LEU A 123 8.31 -7.54 10.46
N LEU A 124 7.14 -7.85 9.92
CA LEU A 124 5.88 -7.85 10.68
C LEU A 124 5.96 -8.73 11.92
N PHE A 125 6.39 -9.99 11.73
CA PHE A 125 6.54 -10.95 12.83
C PHE A 125 7.54 -10.46 13.87
N LEU A 126 8.74 -10.04 13.44
CA LEU A 126 9.80 -9.56 14.33
C LEU A 126 9.38 -8.30 15.10
N THR A 127 8.68 -7.36 14.45
CA THR A 127 8.21 -6.12 15.09
C THR A 127 7.16 -6.42 16.16
N ILE A 128 6.15 -7.25 15.85
CA ILE A 128 5.13 -7.66 16.83
C ILE A 128 5.77 -8.42 17.98
N PHE A 129 6.68 -9.35 17.69
CA PHE A 129 7.39 -10.12 18.72
C PHE A 129 8.23 -9.22 19.62
N ALA A 130 8.99 -8.25 19.05
CA ALA A 130 9.77 -7.27 19.80
C ALA A 130 8.88 -6.36 20.67
N ALA A 131 7.68 -6.02 20.20
CA ALA A 131 6.69 -5.25 20.98
C ALA A 131 6.20 -6.03 22.21
N PHE A 132 5.94 -7.33 22.08
CA PHE A 132 5.56 -8.18 23.22
C PHE A 132 6.71 -8.43 24.22
N LEU A 133 7.95 -8.42 23.74
CA LEU A 133 9.13 -8.50 24.62
C LEU A 133 9.50 -7.15 25.28
N GLY A 134 8.79 -6.06 24.97
CA GLY A 134 9.11 -4.74 25.49
C GLY A 134 10.37 -4.09 24.88
N ILE A 135 10.89 -4.65 23.78
CA ILE A 135 12.05 -4.11 23.04
C ILE A 135 11.64 -2.88 22.21
N THR A 136 10.41 -2.90 21.65
CA THR A 136 9.84 -1.76 20.95
C THR A 136 8.59 -1.29 21.66
N ASP A 137 8.26 -0.01 21.51
CA ASP A 137 7.09 0.58 22.15
C ASP A 137 5.78 -0.04 21.62
N ASN A 138 4.92 -0.47 22.55
CA ASN A 138 3.57 -0.96 22.27
C ASN A 138 2.56 -0.03 22.95
N SER A 139 2.56 1.23 22.55
CA SER A 139 1.71 2.26 23.14
C SER A 139 0.23 2.04 22.85
N LEU A 140 -0.60 2.37 23.83
CA LEU A 140 -2.04 2.57 23.64
C LEU A 140 -2.25 3.94 22.99
N LEU A 141 -2.53 3.98 21.70
CA LEU A 141 -2.66 5.22 20.92
C LEU A 141 -4.08 5.81 21.00
N ASP A 142 -5.08 4.98 21.10
CA ASP A 142 -6.48 5.39 21.19
C ASP A 142 -7.10 4.70 22.44
N VAL A 143 -7.34 5.50 23.46
CA VAL A 143 -7.83 5.00 24.75
C VAL A 143 -9.30 4.55 24.64
N GLU A 144 -10.13 5.29 23.90
CA GLU A 144 -11.56 4.98 23.76
C GLU A 144 -11.76 3.64 23.03
N ARG A 145 -11.01 3.40 21.98
CA ARG A 145 -11.09 2.17 21.19
C ARG A 145 -10.10 1.09 21.60
N LYS A 146 -9.26 1.35 22.62
CA LYS A 146 -8.21 0.44 23.11
C LYS A 146 -7.30 -0.09 21.98
N ARG A 147 -6.73 0.84 21.18
CA ARG A 147 -5.91 0.50 20.01
C ARG A 147 -4.43 0.57 20.35
N TYR A 148 -3.75 -0.56 20.28
CA TYR A 148 -2.32 -0.68 20.49
C TYR A 148 -1.54 -0.56 19.17
N SER A 149 -0.30 -0.06 19.24
CA SER A 149 0.58 0.13 18.09
C SER A 149 1.22 -1.16 17.56
N LEU A 150 1.32 -2.21 18.39
CA LEU A 150 2.01 -3.48 18.09
C LEU A 150 3.44 -3.28 17.55
N GLY A 151 4.15 -2.25 18.04
CA GLY A 151 5.52 -1.93 17.61
C GLY A 151 5.61 -1.12 16.31
N PHE A 152 4.49 -0.64 15.76
CA PHE A 152 4.44 0.22 14.58
C PHE A 152 4.19 1.69 14.97
N ALA A 153 4.39 2.61 14.03
CA ALA A 153 4.21 4.05 14.24
C ALA A 153 2.76 4.41 14.60
N TRP A 154 1.77 3.69 14.04
CA TRP A 154 0.36 3.81 14.40
C TRP A 154 -0.37 2.48 14.30
N SER A 155 -1.52 2.39 14.93
CA SER A 155 -2.24 1.14 15.16
C SER A 155 -2.77 0.46 13.88
N SER A 156 -2.98 1.18 12.78
CA SER A 156 -3.48 0.62 11.53
C SER A 156 -2.39 -0.03 10.67
N LEU A 157 -1.10 0.27 10.91
CA LEU A 157 -0.01 -0.24 10.07
C LEU A 157 0.16 -1.76 10.14
N ALA A 158 0.12 -2.34 11.35
CA ALA A 158 0.24 -3.79 11.50
C ALA A 158 -0.83 -4.56 10.71
N PRO A 159 -2.14 -4.25 10.84
CA PRO A 159 -3.18 -4.95 10.07
C PRO A 159 -3.13 -4.66 8.56
N ILE A 160 -2.74 -3.46 8.12
CA ILE A 160 -2.56 -3.14 6.71
C ILE A 160 -1.39 -3.97 6.14
N LEU A 161 -0.24 -3.97 6.81
CA LEU A 161 0.92 -4.76 6.38
C LEU A 161 0.60 -6.25 6.35
N TYR A 162 -0.17 -6.74 7.33
CA TYR A 162 -0.63 -8.12 7.37
C TYR A 162 -1.53 -8.47 6.19
N PHE A 163 -2.45 -7.59 5.82
CA PHE A 163 -3.27 -7.76 4.63
C PHE A 163 -2.40 -7.89 3.36
N PHE A 164 -1.38 -7.03 3.18
CA PHE A 164 -0.43 -7.17 2.07
C PHE A 164 0.32 -8.51 2.12
N VAL A 165 0.74 -8.96 3.30
CA VAL A 165 1.39 -10.27 3.47
C VAL A 165 0.46 -11.42 3.06
N ILE A 166 -0.83 -11.39 3.43
CA ILE A 166 -1.84 -12.36 2.97
C ILE A 166 -1.91 -12.38 1.44
N MET A 167 -2.00 -11.22 0.81
CA MET A 167 -2.09 -11.08 -0.64
C MET A 167 -0.86 -11.67 -1.35
N LEU A 168 0.35 -11.32 -0.87
CA LEU A 168 1.61 -11.84 -1.39
C LEU A 168 1.71 -13.35 -1.17
N TYR A 169 1.24 -13.86 -0.03
CA TYR A 169 1.22 -15.28 0.27
C TYR A 169 0.30 -16.06 -0.68
N ILE A 170 -0.93 -15.58 -0.88
CA ILE A 170 -1.89 -16.17 -1.82
C ILE A 170 -1.28 -16.20 -3.24
N TYR A 171 -0.67 -15.09 -3.68
CA TYR A 171 -0.01 -15.03 -4.98
C TYR A 171 1.17 -16.01 -5.08
N ALA A 172 1.99 -16.15 -4.05
CA ALA A 172 3.13 -17.06 -4.05
C ALA A 172 2.72 -18.54 -4.06
N ARG A 173 1.62 -18.86 -3.35
CA ARG A 173 1.09 -20.26 -3.26
C ARG A 173 0.24 -20.63 -4.47
N LYS A 174 -0.41 -19.66 -5.11
CA LYS A 174 -1.32 -19.88 -6.26
C LYS A 174 -2.37 -20.96 -5.95
N THR A 175 -2.37 -22.03 -6.74
CA THR A 175 -3.31 -23.18 -6.59
C THR A 175 -2.95 -24.16 -5.46
N LYS A 176 -1.80 -23.98 -4.79
CA LYS A 176 -1.31 -24.90 -3.75
C LYS A 176 -1.73 -24.51 -2.34
N ILE A 177 -2.50 -23.44 -2.18
CA ILE A 177 -3.00 -23.02 -0.87
C ILE A 177 -4.00 -24.05 -0.33
N THR A 178 -3.98 -24.28 0.98
CA THR A 178 -4.82 -25.25 1.67
C THR A 178 -5.80 -24.59 2.63
N LEU A 179 -6.87 -25.27 3.02
CA LEU A 179 -7.82 -24.79 4.03
C LEU A 179 -7.15 -24.51 5.39
N ILE A 180 -6.18 -25.35 5.76
CA ILE A 180 -5.44 -25.17 7.01
C ILE A 180 -4.65 -23.86 6.97
N GLU A 181 -4.01 -23.54 5.85
CA GLU A 181 -3.30 -22.27 5.68
C GLU A 181 -4.26 -21.09 5.79
N CYS A 182 -5.46 -21.16 5.20
CA CYS A 182 -6.49 -20.11 5.34
C CYS A 182 -6.91 -19.94 6.80
N LEU A 183 -7.10 -21.01 7.55
CA LEU A 183 -7.45 -20.95 8.98
C LEU A 183 -6.33 -20.34 9.82
N VAL A 184 -5.08 -20.72 9.58
CA VAL A 184 -3.93 -20.14 10.29
C VAL A 184 -3.83 -18.65 10.02
N LEU A 185 -3.97 -18.23 8.76
CA LEU A 185 -3.97 -16.80 8.40
C LEU A 185 -5.11 -16.04 9.07
N GLU A 186 -6.31 -16.65 9.19
CA GLU A 186 -7.44 -15.99 9.86
C GLU A 186 -7.22 -15.90 11.37
N ILE A 187 -6.65 -16.91 12.02
CA ILE A 187 -6.30 -16.85 13.45
C ILE A 187 -5.33 -15.70 13.73
N ILE A 188 -4.33 -15.51 12.88
CA ILE A 188 -3.39 -14.38 13.00
C ILE A 188 -4.10 -13.05 12.75
N ASN A 189 -5.05 -12.99 11.79
CA ASN A 189 -5.87 -11.80 11.52
C ASN A 189 -6.69 -11.40 12.75
N ILE A 190 -7.37 -12.35 13.39
CA ILE A 190 -8.14 -12.14 14.63
C ILE A 190 -7.22 -11.66 15.75
N PHE A 191 -6.04 -12.26 15.89
CA PHE A 191 -5.06 -11.85 16.89
C PHE A 191 -4.64 -10.39 16.72
N ILE A 192 -4.25 -9.97 15.50
CA ILE A 192 -3.86 -8.58 15.19
C ILE A 192 -5.04 -7.64 15.45
N TYR A 193 -6.25 -8.01 15.02
CA TYR A 193 -7.47 -7.22 15.24
C TYR A 193 -7.78 -6.99 16.73
N LYS A 194 -7.61 -8.00 17.57
CA LYS A 194 -7.84 -7.92 19.03
C LYS A 194 -7.03 -6.78 19.67
N TYR A 195 -5.80 -6.53 19.20
CA TYR A 195 -4.94 -5.47 19.72
C TYR A 195 -5.11 -4.12 19.02
N THR A 196 -5.37 -4.13 17.70
CA THR A 196 -5.38 -2.89 16.91
C THR A 196 -6.77 -2.30 16.72
N ASN A 197 -7.83 -3.09 16.89
CA ASN A 197 -9.22 -2.72 16.64
C ASN A 197 -9.45 -2.00 15.31
N THR A 198 -8.70 -2.41 14.26
CA THR A 198 -8.76 -1.83 12.91
C THR A 198 -9.74 -2.62 12.07
N ARG A 199 -11.00 -2.15 12.00
CA ARG A 199 -12.14 -2.88 11.42
C ARG A 199 -11.97 -3.17 9.93
N MET A 200 -11.56 -2.18 9.14
CA MET A 200 -11.52 -2.31 7.66
C MET A 200 -10.55 -3.39 7.20
N SER A 201 -9.28 -3.31 7.62
CA SER A 201 -8.27 -4.31 7.24
C SER A 201 -8.65 -5.71 7.73
N PHE A 202 -9.26 -5.82 8.92
CA PHE A 202 -9.78 -7.08 9.46
C PHE A 202 -10.84 -7.68 8.54
N TRP A 203 -11.92 -6.95 8.25
CA TRP A 203 -13.02 -7.47 7.45
C TRP A 203 -12.62 -7.79 6.02
N VAL A 204 -11.79 -6.94 5.38
CA VAL A 204 -11.30 -7.21 4.03
C VAL A 204 -10.45 -8.49 3.98
N SER A 205 -9.57 -8.70 4.97
CA SER A 205 -8.78 -9.92 5.08
C SER A 205 -9.65 -11.16 5.33
N THR A 206 -10.62 -11.07 6.26
CA THR A 206 -11.55 -12.17 6.59
C THR A 206 -12.41 -12.54 5.37
N ILE A 207 -12.98 -11.56 4.66
CA ILE A 207 -13.77 -11.82 3.45
C ILE A 207 -12.92 -12.50 2.38
N LEU A 208 -11.70 -12.01 2.16
CA LEU A 208 -10.77 -12.60 1.19
C LEU A 208 -10.48 -14.07 1.53
N LEU A 209 -10.13 -14.35 2.79
CA LEU A 209 -9.82 -15.72 3.25
C LEU A 209 -11.06 -16.63 3.22
N ALA A 210 -12.24 -16.11 3.59
CA ALA A 210 -13.49 -16.85 3.52
C ALA A 210 -13.88 -17.21 2.07
N VAL A 211 -13.77 -16.26 1.13
CA VAL A 211 -14.01 -16.52 -0.30
C VAL A 211 -13.01 -17.55 -0.83
N LEU A 212 -11.74 -17.44 -0.44
CA LEU A 212 -10.73 -18.42 -0.85
C LEU A 212 -11.02 -19.79 -0.28
N ALA A 213 -11.34 -19.91 1.00
CA ALA A 213 -11.70 -21.18 1.65
C ALA A 213 -12.93 -21.82 0.98
N THR A 214 -13.97 -21.04 0.67
CA THR A 214 -15.16 -21.55 -0.04
C THR A 214 -14.84 -22.01 -1.46
N CYS A 215 -13.92 -21.33 -2.16
CA CYS A 215 -13.43 -21.78 -3.47
C CYS A 215 -12.63 -23.09 -3.40
N LEU A 216 -11.92 -23.34 -2.30
CA LEU A 216 -11.19 -24.59 -2.07
C LEU A 216 -12.12 -25.73 -1.69
N PHE A 217 -13.19 -25.42 -0.93
CA PHE A 217 -14.16 -26.43 -0.50
C PHE A 217 -15.14 -26.83 -1.61
N SER A 218 -15.57 -25.88 -2.48
CA SER A 218 -16.58 -26.09 -3.50
C SER A 218 -16.12 -25.65 -4.89
N ILE A 219 -15.91 -26.62 -5.77
CA ILE A 219 -15.60 -26.37 -7.19
C ILE A 219 -16.74 -25.62 -7.87
N LYS A 220 -17.99 -25.92 -7.54
CA LYS A 220 -19.17 -25.23 -8.09
C LYS A 220 -19.17 -23.75 -7.74
N PHE A 221 -18.81 -23.39 -6.50
CA PHE A 221 -18.69 -22.00 -6.07
C PHE A 221 -17.55 -21.28 -6.80
N LYS A 222 -16.39 -21.92 -6.91
CA LYS A 222 -15.25 -21.40 -7.67
C LYS A 222 -15.63 -21.08 -9.12
N ASP A 223 -16.33 -22.00 -9.80
CA ASP A 223 -16.74 -21.83 -11.19
C ASP A 223 -17.83 -20.74 -11.32
N ALA A 224 -18.74 -20.65 -10.35
CA ALA A 224 -19.75 -19.59 -10.31
C ALA A 224 -19.10 -18.21 -10.12
N LEU A 225 -18.15 -18.10 -9.18
CA LEU A 225 -17.39 -16.87 -8.94
C LEU A 225 -16.58 -16.47 -10.18
N TYR A 226 -15.91 -17.41 -10.83
CA TYR A 226 -15.17 -17.20 -12.07
C TYR A 226 -16.08 -16.62 -13.17
N ARG A 227 -17.25 -17.25 -13.40
CA ARG A 227 -18.24 -16.76 -14.37
C ARG A 227 -18.75 -15.36 -14.03
N LEU A 228 -18.99 -15.09 -12.74
CA LEU A 228 -19.43 -13.78 -12.26
C LEU A 228 -18.39 -12.70 -12.55
N ILE A 229 -17.12 -12.95 -12.22
CA ILE A 229 -16.01 -12.02 -12.45
C ILE A 229 -15.85 -11.73 -13.95
N ILE A 230 -15.95 -12.75 -14.81
CA ILE A 230 -15.90 -12.55 -16.26
C ILE A 230 -17.11 -11.75 -16.75
N ARG A 231 -18.31 -12.02 -16.24
CA ARG A 231 -19.55 -11.29 -16.60
C ARG A 231 -19.45 -9.82 -16.22
N LEU A 232 -18.88 -9.53 -15.06
CA LEU A 232 -18.72 -8.18 -14.54
C LEU A 232 -17.43 -7.48 -15.02
N LYS A 233 -16.69 -8.07 -15.98
CA LYS A 233 -15.39 -7.58 -16.46
C LYS A 233 -15.37 -6.07 -16.74
N LYS A 234 -16.36 -5.55 -17.47
CA LYS A 234 -16.42 -4.12 -17.81
C LYS A 234 -16.56 -3.24 -16.57
N MET A 235 -17.39 -3.67 -15.62
CA MET A 235 -17.58 -2.95 -14.36
C MET A 235 -16.32 -2.98 -13.52
N ILE A 236 -15.71 -4.14 -13.36
CA ILE A 236 -14.49 -4.32 -12.53
C ILE A 236 -13.34 -3.47 -13.08
N VAL A 237 -13.16 -3.36 -14.39
CA VAL A 237 -12.13 -2.50 -15.00
C VAL A 237 -12.36 -1.02 -14.68
N LEU A 238 -13.63 -0.60 -14.51
CA LEU A 238 -13.97 0.80 -14.19
C LEU A 238 -13.97 1.11 -12.68
N ILE A 239 -13.89 0.10 -11.80
CA ILE A 239 -13.92 0.33 -10.35
C ILE A 239 -12.87 1.35 -9.89
N PRO A 240 -11.59 1.32 -10.31
CA PRO A 240 -10.62 2.33 -9.88
C PRO A 240 -11.05 3.77 -10.22
N VAL A 241 -11.64 3.96 -11.40
CA VAL A 241 -12.16 5.27 -11.83
C VAL A 241 -13.34 5.68 -10.96
N ILE A 242 -14.32 4.80 -10.79
CA ILE A 242 -15.52 5.06 -9.99
C ILE A 242 -15.16 5.35 -8.54
N SER A 243 -14.27 4.55 -7.96
CA SER A 243 -13.82 4.72 -6.57
C SER A 243 -13.07 6.04 -6.36
N SER A 244 -12.22 6.45 -7.31
CA SER A 244 -11.49 7.73 -7.22
C SER A 244 -12.45 8.93 -7.29
N VAL A 245 -13.45 8.88 -8.19
CA VAL A 245 -14.46 9.94 -8.31
C VAL A 245 -15.30 10.00 -7.03
N ILE A 246 -15.78 8.86 -6.52
CA ILE A 246 -16.56 8.80 -5.28
C ILE A 246 -15.71 9.35 -4.10
N SER A 247 -14.47 8.95 -3.95
CA SER A 247 -13.59 9.40 -2.86
C SER A 247 -13.36 10.91 -2.88
N CYS A 248 -13.27 11.53 -4.05
CA CYS A 248 -13.08 12.97 -4.18
C CYS A 248 -14.39 13.77 -4.05
N MET A 249 -15.52 13.23 -4.55
CA MET A 249 -16.79 13.96 -4.62
C MET A 249 -17.67 13.76 -3.39
N LEU A 250 -17.72 12.55 -2.83
CA LEU A 250 -18.61 12.22 -1.72
C LEU A 250 -18.44 13.14 -0.50
N PRO A 251 -17.21 13.50 -0.05
CA PRO A 251 -17.02 14.42 1.05
C PRO A 251 -17.63 15.81 0.83
N LEU A 252 -17.65 16.32 -0.41
CA LEU A 252 -18.21 17.62 -0.75
C LEU A 252 -19.72 17.71 -0.49
N TYR A 253 -20.44 16.60 -0.71
CA TYR A 253 -21.89 16.52 -0.49
C TYR A 253 -22.26 16.23 0.97
N THR A 254 -21.29 16.01 1.84
CA THR A 254 -21.55 15.73 3.26
C THR A 254 -22.15 16.95 3.93
N ALA A 255 -23.35 16.80 4.49
CA ALA A 255 -24.07 17.84 5.22
C ALA A 255 -24.31 17.41 6.67
N ASN A 256 -24.63 18.37 7.53
CA ASN A 256 -25.03 18.10 8.92
C ASN A 256 -26.44 17.52 8.95
N GLY A 257 -26.62 16.41 9.69
CA GLY A 257 -27.91 15.77 9.92
C GLY A 257 -28.33 14.73 8.87
N GLY A 258 -29.38 14.00 9.18
CA GLY A 258 -30.03 13.05 8.29
C GLY A 258 -29.17 11.84 7.91
N VAL A 259 -29.24 11.46 6.62
CA VAL A 259 -28.54 10.29 6.06
C VAL A 259 -27.03 10.49 6.07
N TRP A 260 -26.55 11.73 5.87
CA TRP A 260 -25.13 12.06 5.82
C TRP A 260 -24.44 11.88 7.17
N GLU A 261 -25.10 12.25 8.26
CA GLU A 261 -24.58 12.05 9.61
C GLU A 261 -24.46 10.57 9.95
N LYS A 262 -25.49 9.77 9.60
CA LYS A 262 -25.44 8.31 9.76
C LYS A 262 -24.31 7.69 8.95
N LEU A 263 -24.14 8.11 7.70
CA LEU A 263 -23.08 7.63 6.82
C LEU A 263 -21.68 8.00 7.37
N ASN A 264 -21.53 9.24 7.84
CA ASN A 264 -20.28 9.70 8.45
C ASN A 264 -19.95 8.92 9.73
N THR A 265 -20.96 8.61 10.56
CA THR A 265 -20.80 7.78 11.76
C THR A 265 -20.35 6.36 11.40
N ILE A 266 -20.96 5.74 10.37
CA ILE A 266 -20.58 4.41 9.86
C ILE A 266 -19.11 4.44 9.37
N LEU A 267 -18.73 5.50 8.68
CA LEU A 267 -17.36 5.71 8.18
C LEU A 267 -16.41 6.33 9.23
N SER A 268 -16.80 6.32 10.52
CA SER A 268 -15.96 6.77 11.64
C SER A 268 -15.45 8.22 11.51
N GLY A 269 -16.27 9.14 10.97
CA GLY A 269 -15.94 10.55 10.84
C GLY A 269 -15.13 10.92 9.59
N ARG A 270 -14.75 9.95 8.76
CA ARG A 270 -13.87 10.15 7.61
C ARG A 270 -14.40 11.15 6.58
N LEU A 271 -15.70 11.16 6.32
CA LEU A 271 -16.28 12.11 5.36
C LEU A 271 -16.08 13.57 5.81
N TRP A 272 -16.27 13.83 7.10
CA TRP A 272 -16.05 15.17 7.68
C TRP A 272 -14.58 15.60 7.62
N GLN A 273 -13.67 14.69 8.01
CA GLN A 273 -12.23 14.93 7.95
C GLN A 273 -11.79 15.23 6.51
N CYS A 274 -12.25 14.44 5.55
CA CYS A 274 -11.97 14.62 4.13
C CYS A 274 -12.55 15.95 3.60
N LYS A 275 -13.77 16.31 4.02
CA LYS A 275 -14.37 17.60 3.67
C LYS A 275 -13.53 18.75 4.18
N ASN A 276 -13.14 18.75 5.45
CA ASN A 276 -12.29 19.77 6.03
C ASN A 276 -10.95 19.89 5.29
N ALA A 277 -10.31 18.75 4.95
CA ALA A 277 -9.07 18.77 4.19
C ALA A 277 -9.23 19.38 2.79
N ILE A 278 -10.34 19.10 2.09
CA ILE A 278 -10.63 19.72 0.79
C ILE A 278 -10.79 21.25 0.94
N PHE A 279 -11.50 21.73 1.98
CA PHE A 279 -11.68 23.15 2.20
C PHE A 279 -10.39 23.86 2.65
N THR A 280 -9.51 23.18 3.38
CA THR A 280 -8.24 23.75 3.87
C THR A 280 -7.18 23.80 2.78
N TYR A 281 -7.00 22.71 2.03
CA TYR A 281 -5.89 22.57 1.08
C TYR A 281 -6.31 22.73 -0.39
N GLY A 282 -7.58 22.44 -0.72
CA GLY A 282 -8.09 22.46 -2.08
C GLY A 282 -7.53 21.36 -2.97
N PHE A 283 -7.96 21.37 -4.24
CA PHE A 283 -7.39 20.52 -5.28
C PHE A 283 -6.41 21.33 -6.14
N SER A 284 -5.25 20.76 -6.43
CA SER A 284 -4.30 21.33 -7.37
C SER A 284 -3.88 20.28 -8.41
N LEU A 285 -3.32 20.73 -9.53
CA LEU A 285 -2.84 19.81 -10.57
C LEU A 285 -1.60 19.02 -10.10
N PHE A 286 -0.74 19.65 -9.29
CA PHE A 286 0.57 19.11 -8.92
C PHE A 286 0.75 18.83 -7.41
N GLY A 287 -0.33 18.94 -6.64
CA GLY A 287 -0.33 18.72 -5.21
C GLY A 287 0.00 19.93 -4.36
N VAL A 288 -0.35 19.82 -3.08
CA VAL A 288 -0.15 20.82 -2.05
C VAL A 288 0.46 20.16 -0.82
N HIS A 289 1.43 20.81 -0.19
CA HIS A 289 1.99 20.31 1.05
C HIS A 289 0.96 20.30 2.16
N MET A 290 0.69 19.13 2.71
CA MET A 290 -0.19 18.97 3.86
C MET A 290 0.66 18.79 5.12
N SER A 291 0.40 19.62 6.15
CA SER A 291 0.89 19.39 7.50
C SER A 291 -0.20 18.65 8.27
N VAL A 292 -0.13 17.34 8.29
CA VAL A 292 -1.12 16.49 8.97
C VAL A 292 -0.44 15.76 10.11
N ASP A 293 -0.86 16.07 11.33
CA ASP A 293 -0.45 15.33 12.51
C ASP A 293 -1.47 14.24 12.82
N GLY A 294 -1.07 12.99 12.70
CA GLY A 294 -1.90 11.84 13.04
C GLY A 294 -1.60 11.27 14.43
N PHE A 295 -2.41 10.34 14.90
CA PHE A 295 -2.17 9.60 16.14
C PHE A 295 -0.98 8.65 15.98
N THR A 296 0.23 9.15 16.20
CA THR A 296 1.47 8.38 16.13
C THR A 296 2.03 8.09 17.52
N VAL A 297 2.91 7.09 17.62
CA VAL A 297 3.66 6.80 18.85
C VAL A 297 4.49 8.00 19.31
N ALA A 298 5.01 8.81 18.38
CA ALA A 298 5.78 10.02 18.71
C ALA A 298 4.92 11.10 19.35
N ASN A 299 3.66 11.27 18.91
CA ASN A 299 2.78 12.34 19.37
C ASN A 299 1.86 11.90 20.53
N LYS A 300 1.84 10.61 20.89
CA LYS A 300 1.04 10.01 21.98
C LYS A 300 -0.42 10.50 22.05
N GLY A 301 -1.05 10.69 20.90
CA GLY A 301 -2.47 11.02 20.78
C GLY A 301 -2.86 12.50 20.98
N ALA A 302 -1.91 13.41 21.20
CA ALA A 302 -2.18 14.83 21.39
C ALA A 302 -2.12 15.59 20.06
N THR A 303 -3.13 15.40 19.17
CA THR A 303 -3.08 16.03 17.84
C THR A 303 -4.44 16.45 17.36
N ASP A 304 -4.46 17.57 16.60
CA ASP A 304 -5.63 18.00 15.85
C ASP A 304 -5.79 17.09 14.62
N THR A 305 -6.83 16.23 14.63
CA THR A 305 -7.14 15.32 13.54
C THR A 305 -8.14 15.91 12.53
N SER A 306 -8.45 17.20 12.64
CA SER A 306 -9.49 17.83 11.83
C SER A 306 -9.21 17.78 10.32
N CYS A 307 -7.94 17.75 9.92
CA CYS A 307 -7.51 17.67 8.52
C CYS A 307 -6.89 16.33 8.12
N PHE A 308 -6.98 15.31 8.96
CA PHE A 308 -6.47 13.98 8.62
C PHE A 308 -7.27 13.33 7.48
N ILE A 309 -6.58 12.79 6.47
CA ILE A 309 -7.21 12.14 5.32
C ILE A 309 -6.93 10.65 5.36
N ASP A 310 -7.98 9.87 5.60
CA ASP A 310 -7.92 8.41 5.66
C ASP A 310 -8.40 7.75 4.33
N MET A 311 -8.79 8.59 3.34
CA MET A 311 -9.18 8.14 2.00
C MET A 311 -8.01 8.28 1.04
N GLY A 312 -7.40 7.16 0.62
CA GLY A 312 -6.17 7.14 -0.17
C GLY A 312 -6.25 7.90 -1.49
N TYR A 313 -7.34 7.78 -2.26
CA TYR A 313 -7.49 8.54 -3.50
C TYR A 313 -7.58 10.03 -3.28
N LEU A 314 -8.28 10.47 -2.24
CA LEU A 314 -8.36 11.89 -1.90
C LEU A 314 -7.02 12.42 -1.40
N HIS A 315 -6.32 11.65 -0.58
CA HIS A 315 -4.97 11.97 -0.13
C HIS A 315 -4.03 12.18 -1.33
N ILE A 316 -4.04 11.25 -2.29
CA ILE A 316 -3.24 11.38 -3.52
C ILE A 316 -3.66 12.64 -4.31
N ALA A 317 -4.97 12.91 -4.42
CA ALA A 317 -5.47 14.06 -5.16
C ALA A 317 -5.02 15.40 -4.58
N ILE A 318 -4.95 15.53 -3.25
CA ILE A 318 -4.55 16.76 -2.59
C ILE A 318 -3.02 16.85 -2.50
N GLU A 319 -2.34 15.84 -1.97
CA GLU A 319 -0.90 15.88 -1.68
C GLU A 319 -0.03 15.77 -2.93
N TYR A 320 -0.38 14.86 -3.85
CA TYR A 320 0.40 14.64 -5.09
C TYR A 320 -0.23 15.29 -6.32
N GLY A 321 -1.48 15.71 -6.23
CA GLY A 321 -2.21 16.42 -7.28
C GLY A 321 -3.07 15.52 -8.17
N LEU A 322 -4.03 16.18 -8.84
CA LEU A 322 -4.99 15.51 -9.72
C LEU A 322 -4.31 14.77 -10.87
N PHE A 323 -3.17 15.28 -11.36
CA PHE A 323 -2.44 14.66 -12.45
C PHE A 323 -1.90 13.27 -12.04
N VAL A 324 -1.32 13.18 -10.84
CA VAL A 324 -0.82 11.92 -10.28
C VAL A 324 -1.97 10.96 -10.00
N LEU A 325 -3.10 11.44 -9.49
CA LEU A 325 -4.29 10.63 -9.28
C LEU A 325 -4.75 9.97 -10.59
N VAL A 326 -4.95 10.77 -11.64
CA VAL A 326 -5.37 10.25 -12.97
C VAL A 326 -4.38 9.22 -13.50
N MET A 327 -3.09 9.46 -13.32
CA MET A 327 -2.04 8.55 -13.75
C MET A 327 -2.10 7.21 -12.99
N ILE A 328 -2.22 7.23 -11.68
CA ILE A 328 -2.32 6.01 -10.84
C ILE A 328 -3.59 5.22 -11.19
N VAL A 329 -4.74 5.90 -11.29
CA VAL A 329 -6.01 5.27 -11.68
C VAL A 329 -5.92 4.63 -13.07
N SER A 330 -5.25 5.31 -14.02
CA SER A 330 -5.00 4.76 -15.37
C SER A 330 -4.12 3.51 -15.32
N ILE A 331 -3.07 3.51 -14.51
CA ILE A 331 -2.20 2.35 -14.32
C ILE A 331 -2.99 1.16 -13.76
N TYR A 332 -3.78 1.36 -12.70
CA TYR A 332 -4.63 0.30 -12.14
C TYR A 332 -5.61 -0.25 -13.18
N THR A 333 -6.29 0.63 -13.91
CA THR A 333 -7.25 0.25 -14.97
C THR A 333 -6.58 -0.58 -16.06
N ILE A 334 -5.40 -0.16 -16.54
CA ILE A 334 -4.61 -0.89 -17.55
C ILE A 334 -4.13 -2.24 -17.00
N CYS A 335 -3.66 -2.28 -15.76
CA CYS A 335 -3.22 -3.54 -15.13
C CYS A 335 -4.35 -4.55 -15.00
N ILE A 336 -5.54 -4.11 -14.55
CA ILE A 336 -6.74 -4.96 -14.47
C ILE A 336 -7.12 -5.47 -15.87
N TRP A 337 -7.14 -4.57 -16.85
CA TRP A 337 -7.49 -4.94 -18.24
C TRP A 337 -6.50 -5.97 -18.83
N LYS A 338 -5.18 -5.78 -18.62
CA LYS A 338 -4.15 -6.74 -19.03
C LYS A 338 -4.28 -8.08 -18.31
N ALA A 339 -4.55 -8.08 -17.00
CA ALA A 339 -4.77 -9.29 -16.23
C ALA A 339 -5.96 -10.10 -16.78
N TYR A 340 -7.07 -9.43 -17.13
CA TYR A 340 -8.18 -10.07 -17.82
C TYR A 340 -7.82 -10.65 -19.18
N LYS A 341 -7.05 -9.90 -19.98
CA LYS A 341 -6.59 -10.37 -21.30
C LYS A 341 -5.72 -11.65 -21.19
N ASN A 342 -4.98 -11.77 -20.10
CA ASN A 342 -4.13 -12.94 -19.82
C ASN A 342 -4.86 -14.04 -19.04
N ASN A 343 -6.17 -13.91 -18.78
CA ASN A 343 -6.98 -14.82 -17.96
C ASN A 343 -6.43 -15.03 -16.53
N ASP A 344 -5.68 -14.07 -16.01
CA ASP A 344 -5.14 -14.09 -14.64
C ASP A 344 -6.12 -13.45 -13.66
N ILE A 345 -7.18 -14.20 -13.32
CA ILE A 345 -8.22 -13.75 -12.40
C ILE A 345 -7.65 -13.51 -10.99
N CYS A 346 -6.64 -14.28 -10.58
CA CYS A 346 -5.99 -14.07 -9.29
C CYS A 346 -5.38 -12.66 -9.22
N MET A 347 -4.67 -12.24 -10.27
CA MET A 347 -4.10 -10.90 -10.35
C MET A 347 -5.17 -9.81 -10.40
N VAL A 348 -6.30 -10.05 -11.10
CA VAL A 348 -7.47 -9.13 -11.09
C VAL A 348 -7.95 -8.92 -9.65
N CYS A 349 -8.22 -10.00 -8.90
CA CYS A 349 -8.68 -9.91 -7.51
C CYS A 349 -7.66 -9.18 -6.63
N ILE A 350 -6.37 -9.48 -6.78
CA ILE A 350 -5.29 -8.84 -6.02
C ILE A 350 -5.27 -7.33 -6.28
N ILE A 351 -5.28 -6.90 -7.54
CA ILE A 351 -5.27 -5.47 -7.87
C ILE A 351 -6.55 -4.81 -7.35
N CYS A 352 -7.72 -5.45 -7.48
CA CYS A 352 -8.98 -4.92 -6.97
C CYS A 352 -8.97 -4.71 -5.44
N LEU A 353 -8.36 -5.62 -4.69
CA LEU A 353 -8.26 -5.50 -3.25
C LEU A 353 -7.21 -4.47 -2.81
N LEU A 354 -6.11 -4.33 -3.55
CA LEU A 354 -5.07 -3.34 -3.27
C LEU A 354 -5.64 -1.92 -3.28
N TYR A 355 -6.39 -1.53 -4.32
CA TYR A 355 -6.94 -0.17 -4.38
C TYR A 355 -8.11 0.06 -3.42
N THR A 356 -8.84 -1.00 -2.99
CA THR A 356 -9.88 -0.85 -1.96
C THR A 356 -9.29 -0.65 -0.58
N SER A 357 -8.12 -1.22 -0.27
CA SER A 357 -7.42 -0.99 1.00
C SER A 357 -6.84 0.42 1.10
N ASP A 358 -6.44 1.01 -0.02
CA ASP A 358 -5.94 2.40 -0.08
C ASP A 358 -7.08 3.43 -0.09
N ALA A 359 -8.30 3.01 -0.46
CA ALA A 359 -9.49 3.87 -0.46
C ALA A 359 -10.23 3.88 0.88
N ALA A 360 -9.80 3.07 1.84
CA ALA A 360 -10.40 2.90 3.17
C ALA A 360 -9.51 3.41 4.28
#